data_2845ad912deff4ff105805e870596581
#
_entry.id   2845ad912deff4ff105805e870596581
#
_cell.length_a   1.000
_cell.length_b   1.000
_cell.length_c   1.000
_cell.angle_alpha   90.00
_cell.angle_beta   90.00
_cell.angle_gamma   90.00
#
_symmetry.space_group_name_H-M   'P 1'
#
loop_
_entity.id
_entity.type
_entity.pdbx_description
1 polymer ?
#
loop_
_entity_poly.entity_id
_entity_poly.type
_entity_poly.pdbx_seq_one_letter_code
_entity_poly.pdbx_strand_id
1 'polypeptide(L)'
;MNPLKKKEKGVGISGGKDSLTLLYTLKEILGENRKIEIMGITIDEGIKGYRDESIKNARELCDSLGIKHYIYTFKEHAKEMDEIMKNTRSDPCSYCGVFRRWILNKACKELEIDVLAIGHNLDDTVQTLQMNIMRNEPLRIARFRPSGGIVENEDFIPRIRPLFNIPEREIVAYALYKGINFYNSECPYAGQALRNPIRIFINNMEKDYPGIKFRMLKSYLSMLDTIKIPEKMKIEKCEICKENSSNKTCKRCQFLKELRNS
;
A
#
# COMPACT_ATOMS: atom_id res chain seq x y z
N MET A 1 16.89 -4.33 -25.51
CA MET A 1 15.61 -3.67 -25.08
C MET A 1 14.91 -3.17 -26.33
N ASN A 2 13.63 -3.51 -26.50
CA ASN A 2 12.84 -2.99 -27.63
C ASN A 2 12.52 -1.50 -27.38
N PRO A 3 13.03 -0.55 -28.18
CA PRO A 3 12.85 0.89 -27.94
C PRO A 3 11.42 1.37 -28.10
N LEU A 4 10.50 0.51 -28.53
CA LEU A 4 9.07 0.80 -28.73
C LEU A 4 8.18 0.28 -27.60
N LYS A 5 8.70 -0.49 -26.63
CA LYS A 5 7.88 -0.96 -25.50
C LYS A 5 7.61 0.20 -24.54
N LYS A 6 6.33 0.52 -24.34
CA LYS A 6 5.90 1.48 -23.32
C LYS A 6 6.34 0.98 -21.93
N LYS A 7 6.64 1.92 -21.05
CA LYS A 7 6.88 1.64 -19.63
C LYS A 7 5.56 1.60 -18.87
N GLU A 8 5.20 0.42 -18.35
CA GLU A 8 3.95 0.19 -17.64
C GLU A 8 4.07 0.65 -16.19
N LYS A 9 3.25 1.63 -15.80
CA LYS A 9 3.21 2.17 -14.43
C LYS A 9 1.90 1.82 -13.76
N GLY A 10 1.98 0.99 -12.72
CA GLY A 10 0.83 0.65 -11.90
C GLY A 10 0.58 1.68 -10.81
N VAL A 11 -0.67 1.99 -10.54
CA VAL A 11 -1.11 2.76 -9.38
C VAL A 11 -2.07 1.92 -8.56
N GLY A 12 -1.71 1.66 -7.30
CA GLY A 12 -2.59 0.95 -6.36
C GLY A 12 -3.70 1.88 -5.89
N ILE A 13 -4.94 1.56 -6.26
CA ILE A 13 -6.11 2.40 -6.02
C ILE A 13 -7.01 1.73 -4.99
N SER A 14 -7.23 2.40 -3.85
CA SER A 14 -8.16 1.94 -2.82
C SER A 14 -9.55 2.58 -2.92
N GLY A 15 -9.71 3.64 -3.73
CA GLY A 15 -10.92 4.44 -3.80
C GLY A 15 -11.01 5.53 -2.72
N GLY A 16 -10.02 5.61 -1.84
CA GLY A 16 -9.87 6.69 -0.86
C GLY A 16 -9.07 7.87 -1.44
N LYS A 17 -9.17 9.03 -0.76
CA LYS A 17 -8.60 10.31 -1.17
C LYS A 17 -7.14 10.25 -1.65
N ASP A 18 -6.27 9.56 -0.89
CA ASP A 18 -4.83 9.53 -1.17
C ASP A 18 -4.52 8.82 -2.49
N SER A 19 -5.13 7.65 -2.70
CA SER A 19 -4.90 6.84 -3.89
C SER A 19 -5.50 7.45 -5.16
N LEU A 20 -6.65 8.10 -5.05
CA LEU A 20 -7.30 8.78 -6.17
C LEU A 20 -6.57 10.07 -6.53
N THR A 21 -6.15 10.85 -5.54
CA THR A 21 -5.30 12.03 -5.75
C THR A 21 -3.97 11.64 -6.41
N LEU A 22 -3.33 10.55 -5.95
CA LEU A 22 -2.12 10.05 -6.57
C LEU A 22 -2.34 9.70 -8.05
N LEU A 23 -3.41 8.96 -8.37
CA LEU A 23 -3.73 8.58 -9.74
C LEU A 23 -3.93 9.82 -10.63
N TYR A 24 -4.74 10.76 -10.15
CA TYR A 24 -5.03 12.01 -10.85
C TYR A 24 -3.75 12.80 -11.13
N THR A 25 -2.94 13.04 -10.11
CA THR A 25 -1.69 13.80 -10.22
C THR A 25 -0.68 13.12 -11.15
N LEU A 26 -0.52 11.80 -11.06
CA LEU A 26 0.36 11.06 -11.97
C LEU A 26 -0.14 11.14 -13.41
N LYS A 27 -1.44 11.13 -13.64
CA LYS A 27 -2.00 11.33 -15.00
C LYS A 27 -1.75 12.75 -15.51
N GLU A 28 -1.90 13.78 -14.68
CA GLU A 28 -1.56 15.17 -15.07
C GLU A 28 -0.08 15.30 -15.46
N ILE A 29 0.83 14.74 -14.68
CA ILE A 29 2.28 14.92 -14.86
C ILE A 29 2.83 14.04 -16.00
N LEU A 30 2.35 12.81 -16.12
CA LEU A 30 2.94 11.80 -17.01
C LEU A 30 2.08 11.48 -18.22
N GLY A 31 0.81 11.91 -18.24
CA GLY A 31 -0.18 11.49 -19.23
C GLY A 31 0.13 11.92 -20.68
N GLU A 32 0.92 12.98 -20.88
CA GLU A 32 1.36 13.42 -22.20
C GLU A 32 2.53 12.61 -22.75
N ASN A 33 3.22 11.85 -21.88
CA ASN A 33 4.36 11.06 -22.30
C ASN A 33 3.89 9.74 -22.95
N ARG A 34 3.90 9.69 -24.27
CA ARG A 34 3.47 8.53 -25.07
C ARG A 34 4.25 7.23 -24.77
N LYS A 35 5.39 7.31 -24.08
CA LYS A 35 6.22 6.15 -23.68
C LYS A 35 5.80 5.56 -22.34
N ILE A 36 4.86 6.20 -21.63
CA ILE A 36 4.36 5.75 -20.33
C ILE A 36 2.89 5.38 -20.47
N GLU A 37 2.50 4.21 -20.01
CA GLU A 37 1.11 3.82 -19.82
C GLU A 37 0.84 3.69 -18.30
N ILE A 38 -0.23 4.34 -17.83
CA ILE A 38 -0.65 4.28 -16.43
C ILE A 38 -1.84 3.33 -16.33
N MET A 39 -1.76 2.39 -15.37
CA MET A 39 -2.82 1.42 -15.09
C MET A 39 -3.25 1.51 -13.63
N GLY A 40 -4.55 1.53 -13.37
CA GLY A 40 -5.13 1.46 -12.04
C GLY A 40 -5.31 0.01 -11.59
N ILE A 41 -4.89 -0.31 -10.37
CA ILE A 41 -5.04 -1.65 -9.77
C ILE A 41 -5.74 -1.52 -8.43
N THR A 42 -6.92 -2.11 -8.33
CA THR A 42 -7.70 -2.18 -7.08
C THR A 42 -7.74 -3.60 -6.57
N ILE A 43 -7.58 -3.76 -5.27
CA ILE A 43 -7.82 -5.04 -4.59
C ILE A 43 -9.14 -4.91 -3.83
N ASP A 44 -10.05 -5.82 -4.13
CA ASP A 44 -11.31 -5.98 -3.39
C ASP A 44 -11.15 -7.05 -2.33
N GLU A 45 -11.23 -6.64 -1.08
CA GLU A 45 -11.09 -7.52 0.06
C GLU A 45 -12.38 -8.27 0.44
N GLY A 46 -13.51 -7.98 -0.20
CA GLY A 46 -14.80 -8.58 0.11
C GLY A 46 -15.34 -8.14 1.47
N ILE A 47 -15.29 -6.83 1.76
CA ILE A 47 -15.89 -6.21 2.94
C ILE A 47 -17.17 -5.50 2.51
N LYS A 48 -18.32 -6.09 2.82
CA LYS A 48 -19.63 -5.59 2.40
C LYS A 48 -19.93 -4.21 2.94
N GLY A 49 -20.53 -3.37 2.10
CA GLY A 49 -20.91 -1.99 2.45
C GLY A 49 -19.73 -1.02 2.60
N TYR A 50 -18.50 -1.51 2.48
CA TYR A 50 -17.29 -0.69 2.54
C TYR A 50 -16.59 -0.58 1.18
N ARG A 51 -16.44 -1.71 0.45
CA ARG A 51 -15.68 -1.72 -0.80
C ARG A 51 -16.48 -1.24 -2.00
N ASP A 52 -17.80 -1.38 -1.98
CA ASP A 52 -18.66 -1.07 -3.13
C ASP A 52 -18.50 0.38 -3.60
N GLU A 53 -18.70 1.35 -2.69
CA GLU A 53 -18.56 2.78 -3.01
C GLU A 53 -17.12 3.18 -3.34
N SER A 54 -16.15 2.62 -2.64
CA SER A 54 -14.74 2.93 -2.90
C SER A 54 -14.27 2.43 -4.27
N ILE A 55 -14.74 1.26 -4.71
CA ILE A 55 -14.46 0.70 -6.05
C ILE A 55 -15.19 1.51 -7.12
N LYS A 56 -16.43 1.92 -6.87
CA LYS A 56 -17.20 2.78 -7.77
C LYS A 56 -16.45 4.09 -8.04
N ASN A 57 -16.05 4.82 -7.00
CA ASN A 57 -15.28 6.06 -7.15
C ASN A 57 -13.95 5.85 -7.90
N ALA A 58 -13.26 4.74 -7.64
CA ALA A 58 -12.04 4.39 -8.36
C ALA A 58 -12.30 4.16 -9.86
N ARG A 59 -13.39 3.48 -10.20
CA ARG A 59 -13.78 3.21 -11.59
C ARG A 59 -14.16 4.50 -12.30
N GLU A 60 -15.02 5.31 -11.71
CA GLU A 60 -15.46 6.60 -12.27
C GLU A 60 -14.26 7.52 -12.58
N LEU A 61 -13.30 7.61 -11.67
CA LEU A 61 -12.10 8.42 -11.91
C LEU A 61 -11.22 7.82 -13.02
N CYS A 62 -11.02 6.51 -13.03
CA CYS A 62 -10.25 5.85 -14.09
C CYS A 62 -10.87 6.08 -15.47
N ASP A 63 -12.19 5.92 -15.58
CA ASP A 63 -12.94 6.13 -16.81
C ASP A 63 -12.83 7.58 -17.29
N SER A 64 -12.99 8.55 -16.38
CA SER A 64 -12.85 9.98 -16.71
C SER A 64 -11.46 10.37 -17.19
N LEU A 65 -10.42 9.68 -16.71
CA LEU A 65 -9.02 9.91 -17.07
C LEU A 65 -8.54 9.06 -18.26
N GLY A 66 -9.38 8.16 -18.77
CA GLY A 66 -8.99 7.20 -19.83
C GLY A 66 -7.89 6.23 -19.36
N ILE A 67 -7.94 5.79 -18.10
CA ILE A 67 -6.98 4.86 -17.51
C ILE A 67 -7.61 3.47 -17.40
N LYS A 68 -6.90 2.44 -17.85
CA LYS A 68 -7.32 1.05 -17.68
C LYS A 68 -7.36 0.71 -16.18
N HIS A 69 -8.46 0.16 -15.70
CA HIS A 69 -8.68 -0.20 -14.31
C HIS A 69 -8.86 -1.71 -14.16
N TYR A 70 -8.01 -2.33 -13.36
CA TYR A 70 -8.02 -3.76 -13.07
C TYR A 70 -8.41 -3.98 -11.62
N ILE A 71 -9.38 -4.88 -11.39
CA ILE A 71 -9.86 -5.22 -10.05
C ILE A 71 -9.55 -6.70 -9.81
N TYR A 72 -8.82 -6.96 -8.71
CA TYR A 72 -8.50 -8.29 -8.23
C TYR A 72 -9.18 -8.52 -6.90
N THR A 73 -9.77 -9.69 -6.69
CA THR A 73 -10.57 -9.97 -5.50
C THR A 73 -9.85 -10.94 -4.55
N PHE A 74 -10.12 -10.83 -3.26
CA PHE A 74 -9.67 -11.81 -2.28
C PHE A 74 -10.31 -13.17 -2.55
N LYS A 75 -11.57 -13.21 -3.00
CA LYS A 75 -12.32 -14.41 -3.31
C LYS A 75 -11.60 -15.34 -4.29
N GLU A 76 -10.94 -14.78 -5.31
CA GLU A 76 -10.19 -15.54 -6.32
C GLU A 76 -8.91 -16.17 -5.78
N HIS A 77 -8.36 -15.66 -4.68
CA HIS A 77 -7.03 -16.00 -4.20
C HIS A 77 -6.98 -16.53 -2.77
N ALA A 78 -8.09 -16.39 -2.02
CA ALA A 78 -8.25 -16.80 -0.63
C ALA A 78 -9.74 -16.90 -0.29
N LYS A 79 -10.17 -16.25 0.80
CA LYS A 79 -11.55 -16.02 1.21
C LYS A 79 -11.78 -14.52 1.39
N GLU A 80 -13.03 -14.07 1.24
CA GLU A 80 -13.41 -12.68 1.55
C GLU A 80 -13.11 -12.33 3.02
N MET A 81 -12.75 -11.08 3.31
CA MET A 81 -12.43 -10.68 4.67
C MET A 81 -13.56 -10.93 5.65
N ASP A 82 -14.81 -10.70 5.24
CA ASP A 82 -15.99 -10.97 6.07
C ASP A 82 -16.12 -12.45 6.42
N GLU A 83 -15.71 -13.36 5.53
CA GLU A 83 -15.67 -14.79 5.78
C GLU A 83 -14.49 -15.17 6.69
N ILE A 84 -13.31 -14.61 6.45
CA ILE A 84 -12.12 -14.82 7.29
C ILE A 84 -12.43 -14.45 8.74
N MET A 85 -13.06 -13.29 8.95
CA MET A 85 -13.32 -12.78 10.29
C MET A 85 -14.40 -13.52 11.07
N LYS A 86 -15.25 -14.30 10.40
CA LYS A 86 -16.19 -15.24 11.08
C LYS A 86 -15.47 -16.43 11.70
N ASN A 87 -14.34 -16.83 11.12
CA ASN A 87 -13.64 -18.07 11.43
C ASN A 87 -12.30 -17.87 12.16
N THR A 88 -11.91 -16.63 12.48
CA THR A 88 -10.66 -16.36 13.19
C THR A 88 -10.82 -15.21 14.19
N ARG A 89 -10.06 -15.32 15.31
CA ARG A 89 -9.92 -14.25 16.32
C ARG A 89 -8.62 -13.46 16.13
N SER A 90 -7.84 -13.76 15.10
CA SER A 90 -6.58 -13.08 14.83
C SER A 90 -6.82 -11.66 14.28
N ASP A 91 -5.79 -10.80 14.38
CA ASP A 91 -5.84 -9.42 13.91
C ASP A 91 -6.23 -9.31 12.41
N PRO A 92 -7.37 -8.67 12.08
CA PRO A 92 -7.85 -8.52 10.71
C PRO A 92 -6.83 -7.86 9.79
N CYS A 93 -6.12 -6.84 10.30
CA CYS A 93 -5.15 -6.07 9.53
C CYS A 93 -3.95 -6.92 9.10
N SER A 94 -3.59 -7.93 9.88
CA SER A 94 -2.51 -8.86 9.53
C SER A 94 -2.89 -9.72 8.32
N TYR A 95 -4.09 -10.32 8.31
CA TYR A 95 -4.59 -11.09 7.17
C TYR A 95 -4.72 -10.21 5.92
N CYS A 96 -5.48 -9.13 6.06
CA CYS A 96 -5.73 -8.19 4.98
C CYS A 96 -4.41 -7.68 4.36
N GLY A 97 -3.47 -7.26 5.19
CA GLY A 97 -2.18 -6.75 4.72
C GLY A 97 -1.32 -7.79 4.00
N VAL A 98 -1.36 -9.06 4.41
CA VAL A 98 -0.59 -10.14 3.76
C VAL A 98 -1.21 -10.49 2.41
N PHE A 99 -2.52 -10.73 2.35
CA PHE A 99 -3.19 -11.09 1.10
C PHE A 99 -3.17 -9.94 0.09
N ARG A 100 -3.46 -8.71 0.51
CA ARG A 100 -3.42 -7.52 -0.36
C ARG A 100 -2.05 -7.34 -1.01
N ARG A 101 -0.96 -7.43 -0.24
CA ARG A 101 0.39 -7.29 -0.79
C ARG A 101 0.75 -8.38 -1.77
N TRP A 102 0.31 -9.62 -1.51
CA TRP A 102 0.56 -10.74 -2.38
C TRP A 102 -0.24 -10.60 -3.69
N ILE A 103 -1.54 -10.32 -3.62
CA ILE A 103 -2.39 -10.14 -4.81
C ILE A 103 -1.89 -8.97 -5.66
N LEU A 104 -1.55 -7.85 -5.01
CA LEU A 104 -1.03 -6.68 -5.71
C LEU A 104 0.29 -6.97 -6.45
N ASN A 105 1.19 -7.77 -5.84
CA ASN A 105 2.43 -8.18 -6.52
C ASN A 105 2.15 -9.12 -7.68
N LYS A 106 1.20 -10.06 -7.52
CA LYS A 106 0.74 -10.95 -8.59
C LYS A 106 0.14 -10.16 -9.75
N ALA A 107 -0.79 -9.25 -9.47
CA ALA A 107 -1.40 -8.37 -10.46
C ALA A 107 -0.35 -7.57 -11.25
N CYS A 108 0.64 -7.01 -10.56
CA CYS A 108 1.71 -6.28 -11.22
C CYS A 108 2.56 -7.16 -12.15
N LYS A 109 2.82 -8.42 -11.78
CA LYS A 109 3.52 -9.37 -12.67
C LYS A 109 2.69 -9.71 -13.91
N GLU A 110 1.40 -10.01 -13.73
CA GLU A 110 0.48 -10.36 -14.83
C GLU A 110 0.27 -9.22 -15.83
N LEU A 111 0.29 -7.98 -15.31
CA LEU A 111 0.15 -6.76 -16.12
C LEU A 111 1.50 -6.20 -16.61
N GLU A 112 2.59 -6.91 -16.40
CA GLU A 112 3.96 -6.49 -16.75
C GLU A 112 4.33 -5.08 -16.22
N ILE A 113 3.86 -4.72 -15.03
CA ILE A 113 4.12 -3.42 -14.40
C ILE A 113 5.59 -3.29 -14.01
N ASP A 114 6.27 -2.26 -14.49
CA ASP A 114 7.67 -1.96 -14.13
C ASP A 114 7.81 -1.35 -12.72
N VAL A 115 6.85 -0.51 -12.32
CA VAL A 115 6.84 0.21 -11.04
C VAL A 115 5.41 0.38 -10.55
N LEU A 116 5.19 0.13 -9.27
CA LEU A 116 3.91 0.34 -8.59
C LEU A 116 3.96 1.57 -7.68
N ALA A 117 3.16 2.59 -7.99
CA ALA A 117 2.95 3.75 -7.12
C ALA A 117 1.83 3.46 -6.11
N ILE A 118 2.05 3.83 -4.84
CA ILE A 118 1.08 3.67 -3.74
C ILE A 118 0.89 4.98 -2.99
N GLY A 119 -0.35 5.26 -2.58
CA GLY A 119 -0.78 6.54 -2.01
C GLY A 119 -0.44 6.75 -0.53
N HIS A 120 0.67 6.20 -0.01
CA HIS A 120 1.09 6.50 1.36
C HIS A 120 1.61 7.94 1.45
N ASN A 121 1.05 8.70 2.38
CA ASN A 121 1.33 10.11 2.63
C ASN A 121 2.28 10.31 3.84
N LEU A 122 2.55 11.57 4.22
CA LEU A 122 3.40 11.91 5.38
C LEU A 122 2.82 11.35 6.69
N ASP A 123 1.52 11.46 6.88
CA ASP A 123 0.82 10.97 8.09
C ASP A 123 0.97 9.47 8.23
N ASP A 124 0.75 8.71 7.15
CA ASP A 124 0.98 7.26 7.12
C ASP A 124 2.42 6.89 7.42
N THR A 125 3.35 7.69 6.90
CA THR A 125 4.78 7.49 7.05
C THR A 125 5.20 7.60 8.51
N VAL A 126 4.85 8.70 9.17
CA VAL A 126 5.25 8.92 10.57
C VAL A 126 4.51 7.98 11.54
N GLN A 127 3.25 7.65 11.26
CA GLN A 127 2.51 6.64 12.02
C GLN A 127 3.15 5.26 11.90
N THR A 128 3.51 4.86 10.68
CA THR A 128 4.16 3.55 10.44
C THR A 128 5.53 3.48 11.11
N LEU A 129 6.28 4.56 11.05
CA LEU A 129 7.56 4.67 11.73
C LEU A 129 7.40 4.49 13.24
N GLN A 130 6.47 5.24 13.85
CA GLN A 130 6.21 5.14 15.28
C GLN A 130 5.73 3.74 15.70
N MET A 131 4.87 3.11 14.90
CA MET A 131 4.44 1.72 15.15
C MET A 131 5.61 0.74 15.12
N ASN A 132 6.53 0.88 14.18
CA ASN A 132 7.68 -0.01 14.07
C ASN A 132 8.67 0.19 15.22
N ILE A 133 8.84 1.43 15.71
CA ILE A 133 9.64 1.73 16.91
C ILE A 133 9.01 1.05 18.14
N MET A 134 7.71 1.24 18.37
CA MET A 134 6.99 0.64 19.49
C MET A 134 6.98 -0.89 19.48
N ARG A 135 7.05 -1.50 18.30
CA ARG A 135 7.10 -2.96 18.12
C ARG A 135 8.51 -3.52 18.15
N ASN A 136 9.53 -2.68 18.29
CA ASN A 136 10.94 -3.08 18.18
C ASN A 136 11.24 -3.80 16.85
N GLU A 137 10.80 -3.22 15.72
CA GLU A 137 10.96 -3.79 14.38
C GLU A 137 11.95 -2.97 13.52
N PRO A 138 13.24 -2.91 13.88
CA PRO A 138 14.23 -2.04 13.20
C PRO A 138 14.39 -2.37 11.71
N LEU A 139 14.25 -3.66 11.33
CA LEU A 139 14.32 -4.06 9.92
C LEU A 139 13.15 -3.54 9.09
N ARG A 140 11.96 -3.36 9.68
CA ARG A 140 10.84 -2.72 9.00
C ARG A 140 11.06 -1.23 8.85
N ILE A 141 11.68 -0.60 9.86
CA ILE A 141 12.10 0.80 9.78
C ILE A 141 13.05 0.98 8.59
N ALA A 142 14.12 0.18 8.53
CA ALA A 142 15.13 0.27 7.48
C ALA A 142 14.56 0.06 6.04
N ARG A 143 13.50 -0.74 5.90
CA ARG A 143 12.85 -1.03 4.60
C ARG A 143 11.82 0.00 4.16
N PHE A 144 11.39 0.87 5.05
CA PHE A 144 10.33 1.83 4.75
C PHE A 144 10.93 3.10 4.14
N ARG A 145 11.19 3.10 2.84
CA ARG A 145 11.81 4.19 2.06
C ARG A 145 10.82 4.78 1.05
N PRO A 146 11.03 6.01 0.57
CA PRO A 146 10.19 6.62 -0.48
C PRO A 146 10.15 5.79 -1.77
N SER A 147 11.28 5.19 -2.13
CA SER A 147 11.40 4.33 -3.32
C SER A 147 12.17 3.06 -2.99
N GLY A 148 11.71 1.95 -3.57
CA GLY A 148 12.39 0.66 -3.46
C GLY A 148 12.24 -0.02 -2.10
N GLY A 149 12.96 -1.13 -1.97
CA GLY A 149 13.20 -1.90 -0.74
C GLY A 149 14.69 -2.08 -0.56
N ILE A 150 15.11 -2.74 0.53
CA ILE A 150 16.53 -3.03 0.82
C ILE A 150 17.08 -4.12 -0.13
N VAL A 151 16.21 -4.95 -0.68
CA VAL A 151 16.60 -6.09 -1.51
C VAL A 151 16.14 -5.84 -2.92
N GLU A 152 17.10 -5.66 -3.81
CA GLU A 152 16.88 -5.73 -5.24
C GLU A 152 16.74 -7.20 -5.62
N ASN A 153 15.56 -7.61 -6.00
CA ASN A 153 15.27 -8.94 -6.50
C ASN A 153 14.32 -8.79 -7.67
N GLU A 154 14.64 -9.39 -8.80
CA GLU A 154 13.88 -9.33 -10.05
C GLU A 154 12.42 -9.81 -9.89
N ASP A 155 12.14 -10.61 -8.88
CA ASP A 155 10.79 -11.09 -8.58
C ASP A 155 9.89 -10.05 -7.87
N PHE A 156 10.45 -8.94 -7.40
CA PHE A 156 9.68 -7.88 -6.72
C PHE A 156 9.50 -6.66 -7.61
N ILE A 157 8.25 -6.29 -7.82
CA ILE A 157 7.94 -5.03 -8.49
C ILE A 157 8.32 -3.86 -7.56
N PRO A 158 9.19 -2.94 -8.01
CA PRO A 158 9.56 -1.76 -7.26
C PRO A 158 8.32 -0.94 -6.86
N ARG A 159 8.28 -0.49 -5.61
CA ARG A 159 7.20 0.36 -5.10
C ARG A 159 7.72 1.75 -4.82
N ILE A 160 7.00 2.74 -5.29
CA ILE A 160 7.27 4.15 -5.01
C ILE A 160 6.11 4.78 -4.23
N ARG A 161 6.42 5.79 -3.46
CA ARG A 161 5.45 6.54 -2.63
C ARG A 161 5.57 8.03 -2.94
N PRO A 162 4.97 8.49 -4.05
CA PRO A 162 5.10 9.89 -4.46
C PRO A 162 4.58 10.90 -3.42
N LEU A 163 3.60 10.49 -2.60
CA LEU A 163 3.01 11.33 -1.56
C LEU A 163 3.71 11.22 -0.19
N PHE A 164 4.87 10.56 -0.12
CA PHE A 164 5.58 10.20 1.11
C PHE A 164 5.83 11.36 2.10
N ASN A 165 6.02 12.55 1.59
CA ASN A 165 6.26 13.77 2.36
C ASN A 165 5.14 14.82 2.23
N ILE A 166 3.98 14.45 1.69
CA ILE A 166 2.84 15.34 1.55
C ILE A 166 1.87 15.11 2.72
N PRO A 167 1.54 16.12 3.52
CA PRO A 167 0.56 16.00 4.60
C PRO A 167 -0.81 15.59 4.10
N GLU A 168 -1.50 14.72 4.87
CA GLU A 168 -2.85 14.25 4.54
C GLU A 168 -3.82 15.41 4.28
N ARG A 169 -3.75 16.49 5.06
CA ARG A 169 -4.59 17.69 4.90
C ARG A 169 -4.43 18.36 3.54
N GLU A 170 -3.21 18.37 2.98
CA GLU A 170 -2.95 18.96 1.66
C GLU A 170 -3.52 18.10 0.54
N ILE A 171 -3.47 16.78 0.70
CA ILE A 171 -4.08 15.83 -0.24
C ILE A 171 -5.60 16.00 -0.25
N VAL A 172 -6.23 16.14 0.93
CA VAL A 172 -7.68 16.41 1.03
C VAL A 172 -8.03 17.73 0.35
N ALA A 173 -7.29 18.80 0.65
CA ALA A 173 -7.52 20.11 0.04
C ALA A 173 -7.40 20.07 -1.49
N TYR A 174 -6.37 19.39 -1.99
CA TYR A 174 -6.17 19.22 -3.42
C TYR A 174 -7.27 18.38 -4.08
N ALA A 175 -7.67 17.26 -3.44
CA ALA A 175 -8.75 16.42 -3.95
C ALA A 175 -10.07 17.19 -4.07
N LEU A 176 -10.41 18.00 -3.05
CA LEU A 176 -11.60 18.87 -3.07
C LEU A 176 -11.50 19.94 -4.16
N TYR A 177 -10.35 20.61 -4.27
CA TYR A 177 -10.10 21.62 -5.32
C TYR A 177 -10.27 21.07 -6.73
N LYS A 178 -9.81 19.83 -6.97
CA LYS A 178 -9.91 19.14 -8.27
C LYS A 178 -11.25 18.43 -8.47
N GLY A 179 -12.17 18.48 -7.51
CA GLY A 179 -13.46 17.79 -7.60
C GLY A 179 -13.35 16.26 -7.65
N ILE A 180 -12.30 15.69 -7.05
CA ILE A 180 -12.11 14.24 -7.01
C ILE A 180 -13.08 13.66 -5.98
N ASN A 181 -14.01 12.84 -6.43
CA ASN A 181 -14.90 12.07 -5.57
C ASN A 181 -14.12 10.93 -4.89
N PHE A 182 -14.15 10.84 -3.56
CA PHE A 182 -13.50 9.78 -2.81
C PHE A 182 -14.36 9.27 -1.67
N TYR A 183 -14.18 8.00 -1.33
CA TYR A 183 -14.86 7.39 -0.20
C TYR A 183 -14.08 7.64 1.09
N ASN A 184 -14.77 8.22 2.09
CA ASN A 184 -14.15 8.67 3.35
C ASN A 184 -14.65 7.89 4.57
N SER A 185 -15.00 6.61 4.41
CA SER A 185 -15.34 5.76 5.55
C SER A 185 -14.15 4.95 6.04
N GLU A 186 -14.12 4.70 7.34
CA GLU A 186 -13.13 3.82 7.94
C GLU A 186 -13.53 2.35 7.73
N CYS A 187 -12.52 1.49 7.54
CA CYS A 187 -12.74 0.05 7.45
C CYS A 187 -13.40 -0.47 8.75
N PRO A 188 -14.48 -1.27 8.69
CA PRO A 188 -15.16 -1.80 9.87
C PRO A 188 -14.25 -2.59 10.82
N TYR A 189 -13.17 -3.14 10.28
CA TYR A 189 -12.18 -3.91 11.05
C TYR A 189 -11.01 -3.07 11.61
N ALA A 190 -10.99 -1.76 11.40
CA ALA A 190 -9.87 -0.90 11.81
C ALA A 190 -9.88 -0.53 13.31
N GLY A 191 -10.98 -0.76 14.03
CA GLY A 191 -11.20 -0.24 15.38
C GLY A 191 -10.15 -0.66 16.43
N GLN A 192 -9.52 -1.82 16.28
CA GLN A 192 -8.50 -2.36 17.21
C GLN A 192 -7.06 -2.10 16.74
N ALA A 193 -6.86 -1.40 15.64
CA ALA A 193 -5.52 -1.20 15.08
C ALA A 193 -4.69 -0.26 15.96
N LEU A 194 -3.44 -0.65 16.29
CA LEU A 194 -2.46 0.19 16.99
C LEU A 194 -2.24 1.55 16.30
N ARG A 195 -2.55 1.66 15.02
CA ARG A 195 -2.45 2.90 14.27
C ARG A 195 -3.34 4.01 14.81
N ASN A 196 -4.54 3.71 15.31
CA ASN A 196 -5.51 4.72 15.77
C ASN A 196 -5.00 5.58 16.94
N PRO A 197 -4.55 5.00 18.07
CA PRO A 197 -4.00 5.80 19.16
C PRO A 197 -2.73 6.57 18.75
N ILE A 198 -1.91 6.01 17.86
CA ILE A 198 -0.71 6.69 17.34
C ILE A 198 -1.11 7.88 16.45
N ARG A 199 -2.12 7.72 15.58
CA ARG A 199 -2.67 8.81 14.76
C ARG A 199 -3.14 9.97 15.62
N ILE A 200 -3.92 9.68 16.67
CA ILE A 200 -4.42 10.68 17.60
C ILE A 200 -3.26 11.41 18.30
N PHE A 201 -2.30 10.64 18.82
CA PHE A 201 -1.10 11.19 19.48
C PHE A 201 -0.32 12.13 18.56
N ILE A 202 0.03 11.69 17.35
CA ILE A 202 0.81 12.49 16.40
C ILE A 202 0.03 13.73 15.95
N ASN A 203 -1.29 13.62 15.75
CA ASN A 203 -2.10 14.76 15.36
C ASN A 203 -2.22 15.82 16.49
N ASN A 204 -2.33 15.41 17.75
CA ASN A 204 -2.26 16.32 18.88
C ASN A 204 -0.90 17.01 18.97
N MET A 205 0.20 16.25 18.80
CA MET A 205 1.54 16.83 18.76
C MET A 205 1.69 17.83 17.60
N GLU A 206 1.14 17.55 16.42
CA GLU A 206 1.20 18.47 15.28
C GLU A 206 0.42 19.76 15.54
N LYS A 207 -0.71 19.67 16.28
CA LYS A 207 -1.49 20.84 16.69
C LYS A 207 -0.70 21.75 17.63
N ASP A 208 -0.05 21.14 18.64
CA ASP A 208 0.70 21.89 19.67
C ASP A 208 2.10 22.33 19.20
N TYR A 209 2.70 21.55 18.30
CA TYR A 209 4.03 21.78 17.74
C TYR A 209 4.02 21.66 16.20
N PRO A 210 3.53 22.69 15.50
CA PRO A 210 3.40 22.66 14.03
C PRO A 210 4.69 22.24 13.32
N GLY A 211 4.58 21.34 12.34
CA GLY A 211 5.71 20.78 11.60
C GLY A 211 6.42 19.60 12.28
N ILE A 212 5.87 19.04 13.38
CA ILE A 212 6.48 17.90 14.07
C ILE A 212 6.55 16.68 13.16
N LYS A 213 5.55 16.46 12.28
CA LYS A 213 5.55 15.35 11.32
C LYS A 213 6.73 15.41 10.36
N PHE A 214 7.07 16.61 9.86
CA PHE A 214 8.25 16.80 9.01
C PHE A 214 9.55 16.58 9.77
N ARG A 215 9.63 17.04 11.03
CA ARG A 215 10.81 16.80 11.88
C ARG A 215 11.00 15.31 12.16
N MET A 216 9.92 14.58 12.44
CA MET A 216 9.96 13.13 12.60
C MET A 216 10.45 12.43 11.33
N LEU A 217 9.91 12.82 10.17
CA LEU A 217 10.34 12.27 8.88
C LEU A 217 11.82 12.57 8.62
N LYS A 218 12.27 13.80 8.82
CA LYS A 218 13.66 14.21 8.62
C LYS A 218 14.62 13.43 9.53
N SER A 219 14.29 13.30 10.82
CA SER A 219 15.07 12.50 11.77
C SER A 219 15.16 11.04 11.34
N TYR A 220 14.05 10.47 10.88
CA TYR A 220 14.02 9.12 10.34
C TYR A 220 14.96 8.95 9.14
N LEU A 221 14.85 9.83 8.14
CA LEU A 221 15.67 9.76 6.93
C LEU A 221 17.15 9.87 7.25
N SER A 222 17.53 10.73 8.21
CA SER A 222 18.92 10.85 8.65
C SER A 222 19.46 9.63 9.39
N MET A 223 18.58 8.84 10.05
CA MET A 223 18.98 7.60 10.73
C MET A 223 19.05 6.39 9.81
N LEU A 224 18.43 6.44 8.63
CA LEU A 224 18.36 5.29 7.73
C LEU A 224 19.72 4.72 7.34
N ASP A 225 20.70 5.60 7.12
CA ASP A 225 22.05 5.20 6.70
C ASP A 225 22.88 4.65 7.86
N THR A 226 22.46 4.88 9.10
CA THR A 226 23.10 4.33 10.31
C THR A 226 22.55 2.97 10.73
N ILE A 227 21.37 2.60 10.24
CA ILE A 227 20.75 1.30 10.57
C ILE A 227 21.47 0.20 9.79
N LYS A 228 22.28 -0.59 10.50
CA LYS A 228 22.93 -1.77 9.91
C LYS A 228 21.89 -2.83 9.58
N ILE A 229 21.80 -3.17 8.30
CA ILE A 229 20.96 -4.28 7.82
C ILE A 229 21.84 -5.53 7.83
N PRO A 230 21.41 -6.63 8.45
CA PRO A 230 22.16 -7.87 8.39
C PRO A 230 22.34 -8.32 6.94
N GLU A 231 23.58 -8.59 6.53
CA GLU A 231 23.93 -9.04 5.16
C GLU A 231 23.21 -10.35 4.76
N LYS A 232 22.77 -11.13 5.74
CA LYS A 232 22.13 -12.44 5.54
C LYS A 232 20.61 -12.41 5.67
N MET A 233 19.93 -11.45 5.05
CA MET A 233 18.52 -11.65 4.78
C MET A 233 18.36 -12.50 3.52
N LYS A 234 18.54 -13.80 3.65
CA LYS A 234 18.24 -14.73 2.57
C LYS A 234 16.74 -14.69 2.30
N ILE A 235 16.41 -14.20 1.11
CA ILE A 235 15.09 -14.43 0.56
C ILE A 235 15.14 -15.80 -0.08
N GLU A 236 14.31 -16.70 0.40
CA GLU A 236 14.17 -18.06 -0.12
C GLU A 236 12.85 -18.17 -0.87
N LYS A 237 12.66 -19.24 -1.62
CA LYS A 237 11.37 -19.55 -2.24
C LYS A 237 10.50 -20.31 -1.22
N CYS A 238 9.25 -19.86 -1.03
CA CYS A 238 8.28 -20.58 -0.23
C CYS A 238 8.12 -22.03 -0.75
N GLU A 239 8.22 -23.01 0.12
CA GLU A 239 8.10 -24.44 -0.24
C GLU A 239 6.75 -24.76 -0.90
N ILE A 240 5.68 -24.01 -0.56
CA ILE A 240 4.30 -24.25 -1.03
C ILE A 240 4.01 -23.47 -2.33
N CYS A 241 4.14 -22.13 -2.31
CA CYS A 241 3.71 -21.30 -3.44
C CYS A 241 4.86 -20.79 -4.33
N LYS A 242 6.11 -21.13 -4.00
CA LYS A 242 7.33 -20.74 -4.73
C LYS A 242 7.57 -19.23 -4.84
N GLU A 243 6.74 -18.40 -4.20
CA GLU A 243 6.97 -16.96 -4.09
C GLU A 243 8.08 -16.66 -3.08
N ASN A 244 8.69 -15.48 -3.22
CA ASN A 244 9.75 -15.04 -2.32
C ASN A 244 9.27 -14.91 -0.87
N SER A 245 10.07 -15.43 0.04
CA SER A 245 9.76 -15.46 1.47
C SER A 245 11.03 -15.35 2.31
N SER A 246 10.93 -14.73 3.48
CA SER A 246 11.99 -14.77 4.50
C SER A 246 11.97 -16.06 5.35
N ASN A 247 11.01 -16.93 5.13
CA ASN A 247 10.83 -18.20 5.85
C ASN A 247 10.50 -19.31 4.85
N LYS A 248 10.77 -20.57 5.21
CA LYS A 248 10.43 -21.78 4.41
C LYS A 248 8.98 -21.78 3.92
N THR A 249 8.04 -21.34 4.75
CA THR A 249 6.64 -21.14 4.37
C THR A 249 6.28 -19.65 4.54
N CYS A 250 5.83 -19.02 3.48
CA CYS A 250 5.44 -17.61 3.52
C CYS A 250 4.19 -17.40 4.39
N LYS A 251 4.04 -16.17 4.91
CA LYS A 251 2.93 -15.84 5.81
C LYS A 251 1.55 -16.07 5.18
N ARG A 252 1.42 -15.83 3.86
CA ARG A 252 0.19 -16.15 3.13
C ARG A 252 -0.16 -17.64 3.19
N CYS A 253 0.81 -18.51 2.93
CA CYS A 253 0.56 -19.97 2.97
C CYS A 253 0.26 -20.46 4.38
N GLN A 254 0.87 -19.86 5.42
CA GLN A 254 0.51 -20.13 6.80
C GLN A 254 -0.96 -19.78 7.06
N PHE A 255 -1.38 -18.58 6.70
CA PHE A 255 -2.77 -18.14 6.86
C PHE A 255 -3.76 -18.99 6.07
N LEU A 256 -3.43 -19.39 4.83
CA LEU A 256 -4.30 -20.30 4.06
C LEU A 256 -4.45 -21.67 4.73
N LYS A 257 -3.40 -22.16 5.40
CA LYS A 257 -3.46 -23.41 6.17
C LYS A 257 -4.35 -23.24 7.42
N GLU A 258 -4.20 -22.15 8.15
CA GLU A 258 -5.07 -21.81 9.28
C GLU A 258 -6.54 -21.76 8.87
N LEU A 259 -6.87 -21.08 7.76
CA LEU A 259 -8.24 -20.93 7.24
C LEU A 259 -8.88 -22.22 6.67
N ARG A 260 -8.07 -23.26 6.42
CA ARG A 260 -8.59 -24.58 6.01
C ARG A 260 -8.93 -25.47 7.20
N ASN A 261 -8.31 -25.17 8.34
CA ASN A 261 -8.47 -25.97 9.57
C ASN A 261 -9.47 -25.35 10.55
N SER A 262 -9.99 -24.16 10.23
CA SER A 262 -11.07 -23.45 10.94
C SER A 262 -12.39 -23.55 10.19
#